data_af3b8aba69660f52162b0eb21f281111
#
_entry.id   af3b8aba69660f52162b0eb21f281111
#
_cell.length_a   1.000
_cell.length_b   1.000
_cell.length_c   1.000
_cell.angle_alpha   90.00
_cell.angle_beta   90.00
_cell.angle_gamma   90.00
#
_symmetry.space_group_name_H-M   'P 1'
#
loop_
_entity.id
_entity.type
_entity.pdbx_description
1 polymer ?
#
loop_
_entity_poly.entity_id
_entity_poly.type
_entity_poly.pdbx_seq_one_letter_code
_entity_poly.pdbx_strand_id
1 'polypeptide(L)'
;MPEPPRIPSSARHYASALVDLARQEGGYEPWQGRLARLLSVLGDPDLVAALHDPSLTTGQKVELTTQVLGSDPAIDVLGRNLALVLVSSHRQALLPAVAAAYAQRVDAAEGRVRARLTTAIALPAPELDRLAATVSRRLGRQVLFDVSVDPRIIGGMILRIGDRIFDGSLATRLSQLRQTLITQPITG
;
A
#
# COMPACT_ATOMS: atom_id res chain seq x y z
N MET A 1 -15.48 -4.63 6.70
CA MET A 1 -14.04 -4.40 6.44
C MET A 1 -13.89 -3.09 5.69
N PRO A 2 -13.05 -2.16 6.09
CA PRO A 2 -12.83 -0.95 5.31
C PRO A 2 -12.22 -1.31 3.96
N GLU A 3 -12.85 -0.83 2.90
CA GLU A 3 -12.34 -0.91 1.54
C GLU A 3 -10.97 -0.20 1.49
N PRO A 4 -9.94 -0.74 0.81
CA PRO A 4 -8.67 -0.05 0.68
C PRO A 4 -8.93 1.34 0.09
N PRO A 5 -8.28 2.39 0.60
CA PRO A 5 -8.49 3.75 0.13
C PRO A 5 -8.26 3.80 -1.39
N ARG A 6 -9.26 4.30 -2.11
CA ARG A 6 -9.16 4.47 -3.57
C ARG A 6 -8.05 5.46 -3.86
N ILE A 7 -7.02 5.03 -4.59
CA ILE A 7 -5.92 5.91 -4.98
C ILE A 7 -6.45 6.95 -5.98
N PRO A 8 -6.35 8.25 -5.69
CA PRO A 8 -6.79 9.31 -6.59
C PRO A 8 -6.06 9.25 -7.94
N SER A 9 -6.72 9.69 -9.02
CA SER A 9 -6.11 9.74 -10.37
C SER A 9 -4.85 10.61 -10.40
N SER A 10 -4.87 11.74 -9.69
CA SER A 10 -3.71 12.62 -9.52
C SER A 10 -2.50 11.89 -8.92
N ALA A 11 -2.70 11.10 -7.85
CA ALA A 11 -1.61 10.32 -7.25
C ALA A 11 -1.04 9.29 -8.23
N ARG A 12 -1.89 8.67 -9.06
CA ARG A 12 -1.45 7.73 -10.11
C ARG A 12 -0.60 8.40 -11.19
N HIS A 13 -0.86 9.67 -11.55
CA HIS A 13 -0.04 10.41 -12.50
C HIS A 13 1.36 10.69 -11.94
N TYR A 14 1.46 11.16 -10.68
CA TYR A 14 2.77 11.30 -10.02
C TYR A 14 3.52 9.97 -9.97
N ALA A 15 2.85 8.90 -9.52
CA ALA A 15 3.47 7.58 -9.46
C ALA A 15 3.96 7.07 -10.82
N SER A 16 3.25 7.39 -11.93
CA SER A 16 3.71 7.05 -13.28
C SER A 16 5.04 7.74 -13.60
N ALA A 17 5.10 9.05 -13.40
CA ALA A 17 6.30 9.83 -13.64
C ALA A 17 7.49 9.34 -12.77
N LEU A 18 7.22 9.00 -11.50
CA LEU A 18 8.25 8.46 -10.61
C LEU A 18 8.78 7.10 -11.06
N VAL A 19 7.92 6.22 -11.59
CA VAL A 19 8.34 4.92 -12.15
C VAL A 19 9.20 5.13 -13.40
N ASP A 20 8.87 6.09 -14.24
CA ASP A 20 9.67 6.40 -15.44
C ASP A 20 11.04 6.97 -15.04
N LEU A 21 11.10 7.86 -14.03
CA LEU A 21 12.37 8.34 -13.46
C LEU A 21 13.19 7.20 -12.84
N ALA A 22 12.55 6.32 -12.06
CA ALA A 22 13.20 5.17 -11.44
C ALA A 22 13.86 4.24 -12.47
N ARG A 23 13.19 4.02 -13.61
CA ARG A 23 13.75 3.24 -14.73
C ARG A 23 15.00 3.90 -15.32
N GLN A 24 15.00 5.23 -15.44
CA GLN A 24 16.18 5.98 -15.93
C GLN A 24 17.35 5.92 -14.95
N GLU A 25 17.07 5.84 -13.65
CA GLU A 25 18.07 5.67 -12.59
C GLU A 25 18.55 4.22 -12.44
N GLY A 26 17.98 3.26 -13.18
CA GLY A 26 18.39 1.86 -13.17
C GLY A 26 17.75 1.00 -12.06
N GLY A 27 16.74 1.50 -11.34
CA GLY A 27 16.06 0.71 -10.32
C GLY A 27 14.94 1.43 -9.59
N TYR A 28 14.05 0.65 -8.97
CA TYR A 28 12.90 1.18 -8.25
C TYR A 28 13.16 1.45 -6.76
N GLU A 29 14.15 0.79 -6.16
CA GLU A 29 14.43 0.89 -4.73
C GLU A 29 14.81 2.31 -4.25
N PRO A 30 15.63 3.09 -4.99
CA PRO A 30 15.98 4.45 -4.56
C PRO A 30 14.75 5.32 -4.31
N TRP A 31 13.74 5.22 -5.20
CA TRP A 31 12.50 5.96 -5.05
C TRP A 31 11.61 5.45 -3.91
N GLN A 32 11.65 4.16 -3.58
CA GLN A 32 10.96 3.63 -2.40
C GLN A 32 11.54 4.25 -1.12
N GLY A 33 12.87 4.32 -1.01
CA GLY A 33 13.56 4.95 0.10
C GLY A 33 13.25 6.46 0.22
N ARG A 34 13.30 7.20 -0.90
CA ARG A 34 12.93 8.62 -0.96
C ARG A 34 11.51 8.86 -0.49
N LEU A 35 10.54 8.09 -1.00
CA LEU A 35 9.13 8.23 -0.63
C LEU A 35 8.89 7.90 0.85
N ALA A 36 9.53 6.86 1.38
CA ALA A 36 9.44 6.51 2.80
C ALA A 36 9.99 7.64 3.68
N ARG A 37 11.14 8.24 3.30
CA ARG A 37 11.71 9.36 4.04
C ARG A 37 10.86 10.62 3.95
N LEU A 38 10.36 10.95 2.77
CA LEU A 38 9.43 12.08 2.59
C LEU A 38 8.15 11.91 3.40
N LEU A 39 7.59 10.70 3.48
CA LEU A 39 6.43 10.40 4.31
C LEU A 39 6.71 10.65 5.79
N SER A 40 7.90 10.28 6.28
CA SER A 40 8.31 10.54 7.66
C SER A 40 8.42 12.04 7.94
N VAL A 41 9.07 12.80 7.06
CA VAL A 41 9.33 14.23 7.27
C VAL A 41 8.09 15.08 7.03
N LEU A 42 7.38 14.91 5.90
CA LEU A 42 6.18 15.68 5.59
C LEU A 42 4.93 15.20 6.39
N GLY A 43 5.05 14.06 7.09
CA GLY A 43 4.05 13.56 8.01
C GLY A 43 4.25 14.03 9.45
N ASP A 44 5.31 14.80 9.73
CA ASP A 44 5.55 15.38 11.03
C ASP A 44 4.40 16.34 11.41
N PRO A 45 3.79 16.19 12.61
CA PRO A 45 2.62 16.97 13.00
C PRO A 45 2.84 18.48 12.95
N ASP A 46 4.01 18.96 13.33
CA ASP A 46 4.32 20.39 13.38
C ASP A 46 4.45 20.96 11.96
N LEU A 47 5.12 20.22 11.07
CA LEU A 47 5.23 20.60 9.67
C LEU A 47 3.88 20.51 8.96
N VAL A 48 3.08 19.49 9.22
CA VAL A 48 1.70 19.37 8.69
C VAL A 48 0.86 20.57 9.13
N ALA A 49 0.91 20.96 10.40
CA ALA A 49 0.19 22.13 10.91
C ALA A 49 0.63 23.42 10.19
N ALA A 50 1.94 23.64 10.04
CA ALA A 50 2.48 24.80 9.33
C ALA A 50 2.07 24.83 7.84
N LEU A 51 2.08 23.69 7.16
CA LEU A 51 1.67 23.62 5.76
C LEU A 51 0.16 23.84 5.56
N HIS A 52 -0.66 23.59 6.58
CA HIS A 52 -2.10 23.86 6.56
C HIS A 52 -2.46 25.27 7.06
N ASP A 53 -1.52 26.02 7.63
CA ASP A 53 -1.78 27.36 8.13
C ASP A 53 -2.16 28.30 6.97
N PRO A 54 -3.36 28.91 7.00
CA PRO A 54 -3.79 29.84 5.96
C PRO A 54 -3.07 31.18 6.00
N SER A 55 -2.39 31.53 7.11
CA SER A 55 -1.60 32.76 7.24
C SER A 55 -0.31 32.70 6.45
N LEU A 56 0.21 31.52 6.15
CA LEU A 56 1.43 31.34 5.38
C LEU A 56 1.15 31.33 3.87
N THR A 57 1.89 32.17 3.16
CA THR A 57 1.87 32.17 1.68
C THR A 57 2.50 30.89 1.12
N THR A 58 2.17 30.55 -0.12
CA THR A 58 2.78 29.39 -0.82
C THR A 58 4.31 29.49 -0.84
N GLY A 59 4.85 30.69 -1.03
CA GLY A 59 6.31 30.92 -1.00
C GLY A 59 6.93 30.59 0.35
N GLN A 60 6.31 31.02 1.45
CA GLN A 60 6.78 30.71 2.80
C GLN A 60 6.70 29.21 3.11
N LYS A 61 5.63 28.51 2.65
CA LYS A 61 5.51 27.05 2.79
C LYS A 61 6.61 26.31 2.02
N VAL A 62 6.93 26.76 0.82
CA VAL A 62 8.01 26.21 -0.01
C VAL A 62 9.37 26.44 0.66
N GLU A 63 9.62 27.66 1.18
CA GLU A 63 10.85 27.98 1.88
C GLU A 63 11.03 27.16 3.15
N LEU A 64 10.00 27.05 4.00
CA LEU A 64 9.98 26.20 5.18
C LEU A 64 10.29 24.75 4.81
N THR A 65 9.63 24.21 3.79
CA THR A 65 9.85 22.86 3.31
C THR A 65 11.29 22.69 2.84
N THR A 66 11.84 23.66 2.12
CA THR A 66 13.23 23.62 1.64
C THR A 66 14.22 23.58 2.80
N GLN A 67 14.00 24.35 3.86
CA GLN A 67 14.86 24.38 5.05
C GLN A 67 14.80 23.03 5.79
N VAL A 68 13.60 22.50 6.03
CA VAL A 68 13.41 21.21 6.73
C VAL A 68 14.04 20.06 5.94
N LEU A 69 13.79 19.97 4.64
CA LEU A 69 14.36 18.92 3.79
C LEU A 69 15.86 19.11 3.55
N GLY A 70 16.33 20.37 3.59
CA GLY A 70 17.77 20.70 3.47
C GLY A 70 18.60 20.24 4.64
N SER A 71 17.99 20.12 5.82
CA SER A 71 18.63 19.65 7.05
C SER A 71 18.79 18.12 7.09
N ASP A 72 18.13 17.39 6.20
CA ASP A 72 18.14 15.94 6.15
C ASP A 72 19.05 15.43 5.03
N PRO A 73 20.25 14.90 5.36
CA PRO A 73 21.20 14.40 4.36
C PRO A 73 20.70 13.16 3.59
N ALA A 74 19.68 12.48 4.11
CA ALA A 74 19.08 11.32 3.46
C ALA A 74 18.09 11.70 2.34
N ILE A 75 17.76 13.00 2.20
CA ILE A 75 16.88 13.49 1.14
C ILE A 75 17.72 14.14 0.05
N ASP A 76 17.81 13.44 -1.07
CA ASP A 76 18.52 13.93 -2.26
C ASP A 76 17.72 14.99 -3.04
N VAL A 77 18.33 15.50 -4.10
CA VAL A 77 17.74 16.55 -4.95
C VAL A 77 16.40 16.12 -5.54
N LEU A 78 16.27 14.87 -5.98
CA LEU A 78 15.05 14.37 -6.62
C LEU A 78 13.90 14.23 -5.63
N GLY A 79 14.16 13.70 -4.45
CA GLY A 79 13.17 13.63 -3.36
C GLY A 79 12.72 15.03 -2.93
N ARG A 80 13.66 15.97 -2.80
CA ARG A 80 13.36 17.37 -2.47
C ARG A 80 12.48 18.02 -3.55
N ASN A 81 12.81 17.85 -4.82
CA ASN A 81 12.02 18.40 -5.91
C ASN A 81 10.59 17.88 -5.93
N LEU A 82 10.38 16.58 -5.69
CA LEU A 82 9.04 16.01 -5.57
C LEU A 82 8.24 16.67 -4.44
N ALA A 83 8.84 16.84 -3.26
CA ALA A 83 8.19 17.49 -2.13
C ALA A 83 7.81 18.94 -2.45
N LEU A 84 8.72 19.71 -3.05
CA LEU A 84 8.47 21.10 -3.43
C LEU A 84 7.36 21.23 -4.47
N VAL A 85 7.30 20.33 -5.45
CA VAL A 85 6.20 20.27 -6.43
C VAL A 85 4.85 20.00 -5.75
N LEU A 86 4.82 19.09 -4.77
CA LEU A 86 3.59 18.78 -4.04
C LEU A 86 3.15 19.96 -3.15
N VAL A 87 4.08 20.62 -2.45
CA VAL A 87 3.79 21.75 -1.58
C VAL A 87 3.37 22.99 -2.38
N SER A 88 4.09 23.34 -3.46
CA SER A 88 3.77 24.48 -4.32
C SER A 88 2.40 24.35 -5.00
N SER A 89 1.97 23.11 -5.27
CA SER A 89 0.65 22.82 -5.84
C SER A 89 -0.44 22.55 -4.78
N HIS A 90 -0.16 22.75 -3.49
CA HIS A 90 -1.06 22.43 -2.37
C HIS A 90 -1.54 20.96 -2.34
N ARG A 91 -0.68 20.04 -2.76
CA ARG A 91 -0.98 18.61 -2.88
C ARG A 91 -0.16 17.71 -1.96
N GLN A 92 0.47 18.26 -0.93
CA GLN A 92 1.30 17.51 0.04
C GLN A 92 0.51 16.35 0.68
N ALA A 93 -0.79 16.51 0.90
CA ALA A 93 -1.66 15.46 1.42
C ALA A 93 -1.80 14.23 0.50
N LEU A 94 -1.41 14.34 -0.79
CA LEU A 94 -1.42 13.22 -1.72
C LEU A 94 -0.21 12.29 -1.56
N LEU A 95 0.84 12.69 -0.85
CA LEU A 95 2.09 11.92 -0.75
C LEU A 95 1.88 10.46 -0.33
N PRO A 96 1.05 10.13 0.69
CA PRO A 96 0.77 8.74 1.03
C PRO A 96 0.13 7.95 -0.13
N ALA A 97 -0.79 8.58 -0.85
CA ALA A 97 -1.45 7.97 -2.01
C ALA A 97 -0.49 7.82 -3.20
N VAL A 98 0.46 8.75 -3.39
CA VAL A 98 1.53 8.66 -4.41
C VAL A 98 2.45 7.49 -4.09
N ALA A 99 2.89 7.34 -2.84
CA ALA A 99 3.73 6.22 -2.42
C ALA A 99 3.03 4.87 -2.61
N ALA A 100 1.75 4.77 -2.25
CA ALA A 100 0.97 3.56 -2.46
C ALA A 100 0.80 3.24 -3.96
N ALA A 101 0.52 4.25 -4.80
CA ALA A 101 0.41 4.09 -6.24
C ALA A 101 1.75 3.67 -6.88
N TYR A 102 2.86 4.25 -6.41
CA TYR A 102 4.21 3.90 -6.85
C TYR A 102 4.50 2.43 -6.56
N ALA A 103 4.29 1.98 -5.31
CA ALA A 103 4.50 0.60 -4.93
C ALA A 103 3.67 -0.38 -5.78
N GLN A 104 2.40 -0.07 -6.05
CA GLN A 104 1.56 -0.90 -6.93
C GLN A 104 2.10 -0.99 -8.36
N ARG A 105 2.60 0.12 -8.91
CA ARG A 105 3.17 0.13 -10.27
C ARG A 105 4.49 -0.63 -10.36
N VAL A 106 5.34 -0.49 -9.33
CA VAL A 106 6.59 -1.26 -9.25
C VAL A 106 6.29 -2.76 -9.16
N ASP A 107 5.36 -3.18 -8.29
CA ASP A 107 4.96 -4.58 -8.20
C ASP A 107 4.45 -5.11 -9.56
N ALA A 108 3.65 -4.32 -10.27
CA ALA A 108 3.17 -4.71 -11.60
C ALA A 108 4.31 -4.79 -12.63
N ALA A 109 5.28 -3.87 -12.59
CA ALA A 109 6.44 -3.85 -13.49
C ALA A 109 7.38 -5.03 -13.25
N GLU A 110 7.53 -5.46 -11.99
CA GLU A 110 8.33 -6.63 -11.60
C GLU A 110 7.55 -7.95 -11.63
N GLY A 111 6.32 -7.92 -12.14
CA GLY A 111 5.48 -9.11 -12.22
C GLY A 111 5.02 -9.66 -10.86
N ARG A 112 5.12 -8.85 -9.81
CA ARG A 112 4.65 -9.20 -8.46
C ARG A 112 3.16 -8.89 -8.28
N VAL A 113 2.51 -9.60 -7.39
CA VAL A 113 1.11 -9.39 -7.02
C VAL A 113 1.02 -9.24 -5.51
N ARG A 114 0.50 -8.13 -5.03
CA ARG A 114 0.16 -7.98 -3.61
C ARG A 114 -1.16 -8.68 -3.32
N ALA A 115 -1.15 -9.53 -2.31
CA ALA A 115 -2.31 -10.23 -1.82
C ALA A 115 -2.49 -9.93 -0.33
N ARG A 116 -3.69 -9.51 0.06
CA ARG A 116 -4.02 -9.37 1.48
C ARG A 116 -4.43 -10.72 2.04
N LEU A 117 -3.71 -11.16 3.05
CA LEU A 117 -3.99 -12.38 3.79
C LEU A 117 -4.54 -12.01 5.17
N THR A 118 -5.79 -12.38 5.45
CA THR A 118 -6.36 -12.22 6.79
C THR A 118 -6.50 -13.59 7.42
N THR A 119 -5.95 -13.75 8.62
CA THR A 119 -5.93 -15.01 9.36
C THR A 119 -6.54 -14.84 10.74
N ALA A 120 -7.05 -15.92 11.33
CA ALA A 120 -7.60 -15.90 12.70
C ALA A 120 -6.51 -15.71 13.77
N ILE A 121 -5.31 -16.22 13.50
CA ILE A 121 -4.14 -16.18 14.37
C ILE A 121 -2.91 -15.76 13.56
N ALA A 122 -1.89 -15.25 14.24
CA ALA A 122 -0.62 -14.95 13.59
C ALA A 122 0.03 -16.23 13.05
N LEU A 123 0.44 -16.21 11.79
CA LEU A 123 1.15 -17.31 11.17
C LEU A 123 2.67 -17.12 11.33
N PRO A 124 3.42 -18.17 11.63
CA PRO A 124 4.88 -18.14 11.61
C PRO A 124 5.42 -17.83 10.21
N ALA A 125 6.57 -17.14 10.13
CA ALA A 125 7.19 -16.79 8.85
C ALA A 125 7.37 -17.97 7.88
N PRO A 126 7.82 -19.18 8.32
CA PRO A 126 7.97 -20.32 7.42
C PRO A 126 6.65 -20.81 6.78
N GLU A 127 5.52 -20.64 7.47
CA GLU A 127 4.22 -21.00 6.93
C GLU A 127 3.74 -19.97 5.90
N LEU A 128 3.98 -18.69 6.16
CA LEU A 128 3.72 -17.60 5.21
C LEU A 128 4.52 -17.80 3.91
N ASP A 129 5.79 -18.16 4.02
CA ASP A 129 6.65 -18.41 2.87
C ASP A 129 6.16 -19.61 2.03
N ARG A 130 5.76 -20.70 2.68
CA ARG A 130 5.18 -21.87 2.01
C ARG A 130 3.88 -21.52 1.29
N LEU A 131 3.03 -20.74 1.93
CA LEU A 131 1.78 -20.28 1.36
C LEU A 131 2.04 -19.35 0.16
N ALA A 132 2.97 -18.41 0.29
CA ALA A 132 3.38 -17.51 -0.79
C ALA A 132 3.90 -18.29 -2.00
N ALA A 133 4.78 -19.26 -1.78
CA ALA A 133 5.31 -20.12 -2.83
C ALA A 133 4.20 -20.94 -3.53
N THR A 134 3.22 -21.43 -2.77
CA THR A 134 2.11 -22.23 -3.33
C THR A 134 1.18 -21.36 -4.18
N VAL A 135 0.82 -20.17 -3.69
CA VAL A 135 -0.05 -19.24 -4.43
C VAL A 135 0.69 -18.69 -5.65
N SER A 136 1.97 -18.35 -5.52
CA SER A 136 2.81 -17.88 -6.63
C SER A 136 2.88 -18.88 -7.77
N ARG A 137 3.08 -20.16 -7.47
CA ARG A 137 3.07 -21.24 -8.48
C ARG A 137 1.75 -21.33 -9.23
N ARG A 138 0.62 -21.20 -8.52
CA ARG A 138 -0.72 -21.26 -9.14
C ARG A 138 -1.03 -20.04 -10.02
N LEU A 139 -0.51 -18.87 -9.64
CA LEU A 139 -0.75 -17.62 -10.37
C LEU A 139 0.29 -17.37 -11.48
N GLY A 140 1.41 -18.11 -11.49
CA GLY A 140 2.54 -17.85 -12.39
C GLY A 140 3.24 -16.51 -12.14
N ARG A 141 3.06 -15.91 -10.95
CA ARG A 141 3.59 -14.61 -10.54
C ARG A 141 4.00 -14.65 -9.09
N GLN A 142 5.02 -13.87 -8.72
CA GLN A 142 5.43 -13.73 -7.34
C GLN A 142 4.35 -13.04 -6.51
N VAL A 143 3.94 -13.67 -5.40
CA VAL A 143 2.92 -13.12 -4.50
C VAL A 143 3.59 -12.59 -3.24
N LEU A 144 3.31 -11.32 -2.91
CA LEU A 144 3.70 -10.68 -1.65
C LEU A 144 2.47 -10.58 -0.76
N PHE A 145 2.55 -11.12 0.46
CA PHE A 145 1.45 -11.05 1.40
C PHE A 145 1.52 -9.81 2.28
N ASP A 146 0.40 -9.09 2.32
CA ASP A 146 0.08 -8.10 3.35
C ASP A 146 -0.79 -8.81 4.40
N VAL A 147 -0.19 -9.16 5.54
CA VAL A 147 -0.81 -10.03 6.53
C VAL A 147 -1.53 -9.21 7.59
N SER A 148 -2.78 -9.55 7.88
CA SER A 148 -3.55 -9.01 8.98
C SER A 148 -4.16 -10.14 9.81
N VAL A 149 -4.22 -9.95 11.14
CA VAL A 149 -4.87 -10.90 12.05
C VAL A 149 -6.22 -10.33 12.46
N ASP A 150 -7.28 -11.10 12.24
CA ASP A 150 -8.65 -10.76 12.68
C ASP A 150 -9.22 -11.93 13.50
N PRO A 151 -9.24 -11.82 14.83
CA PRO A 151 -9.78 -12.87 15.71
C PRO A 151 -11.28 -13.17 15.51
N ARG A 152 -12.00 -12.31 14.79
CA ARG A 152 -13.42 -12.55 14.47
C ARG A 152 -13.61 -13.66 13.42
N ILE A 153 -12.55 -14.03 12.73
CA ILE A 153 -12.54 -15.21 11.87
C ILE A 153 -12.40 -16.42 12.80
N ILE A 154 -13.43 -17.28 12.86
CA ILE A 154 -13.48 -18.47 13.75
C ILE A 154 -12.34 -19.47 13.43
N GLY A 155 -11.67 -19.34 12.28
CA GLY A 155 -10.55 -20.17 11.82
C GLY A 155 -10.44 -20.14 10.30
N GLY A 156 -9.26 -20.56 9.80
CA GLY A 156 -8.94 -20.51 8.37
C GLY A 156 -8.31 -19.18 7.95
N MET A 157 -8.41 -18.85 6.65
CA MET A 157 -7.81 -17.65 6.07
C MET A 157 -8.71 -17.07 4.99
N ILE A 158 -8.63 -15.75 4.82
CA ILE A 158 -9.22 -15.02 3.70
C ILE A 158 -8.08 -14.41 2.89
N LEU A 159 -7.99 -14.78 1.62
CA LEU A 159 -6.99 -14.26 0.70
C LEU A 159 -7.67 -13.36 -0.33
N ARG A 160 -7.24 -12.10 -0.40
CA ARG A 160 -7.73 -11.14 -1.39
C ARG A 160 -6.61 -10.75 -2.35
N ILE A 161 -6.86 -10.93 -3.64
CA ILE A 161 -5.93 -10.61 -4.73
C ILE A 161 -6.67 -9.68 -5.69
N GLY A 162 -6.37 -8.37 -5.64
CA GLY A 162 -7.15 -7.37 -6.37
C GLY A 162 -8.64 -7.44 -5.98
N ASP A 163 -9.51 -7.68 -6.96
CA ASP A 163 -10.97 -7.79 -6.76
C ASP A 163 -11.44 -9.22 -6.42
N ARG A 164 -10.55 -10.20 -6.48
CA ARG A 164 -10.88 -11.60 -6.17
C ARG A 164 -10.65 -11.89 -4.70
N ILE A 165 -11.65 -12.51 -4.07
CA ILE A 165 -11.61 -12.94 -2.68
C ILE A 165 -11.72 -14.47 -2.65
N PHE A 166 -10.76 -15.10 -2.00
CA PHE A 166 -10.76 -16.54 -1.72
C PHE A 166 -10.97 -16.70 -0.21
N ASP A 167 -12.20 -17.03 0.16
CA ASP A 167 -12.60 -17.21 1.56
C ASP A 167 -12.53 -18.69 1.90
N GLY A 168 -11.51 -19.08 2.67
CA GLY A 168 -11.31 -20.40 3.25
C GLY A 168 -11.66 -20.48 4.73
N SER A 169 -12.42 -19.52 5.26
CA SER A 169 -12.78 -19.50 6.68
C SER A 169 -13.73 -20.64 7.04
N LEU A 170 -13.60 -21.11 8.29
CA LEU A 170 -14.51 -22.13 8.85
C LEU A 170 -15.97 -21.61 8.90
N ALA A 171 -16.16 -20.31 9.12
CA ALA A 171 -17.48 -19.69 9.13
C ALA A 171 -18.20 -19.87 7.79
N THR A 172 -17.51 -19.60 6.69
CA THR A 172 -18.05 -19.79 5.34
C THR A 172 -18.32 -21.28 5.05
N ARG A 173 -17.43 -22.19 5.44
CA ARG A 173 -17.65 -23.63 5.27
C ARG A 173 -18.84 -24.13 6.07
N LEU A 174 -19.01 -23.69 7.33
CA LEU A 174 -20.16 -24.03 8.16
C LEU A 174 -21.46 -23.47 7.59
N SER A 175 -21.43 -22.24 7.08
CA SER A 175 -22.61 -21.64 6.43
C SER A 175 -23.02 -22.43 5.15
N GLN A 176 -22.05 -22.82 4.32
CA GLN A 176 -22.29 -23.65 3.15
C GLN A 176 -22.84 -25.02 3.52
N LEU A 177 -22.27 -25.66 4.56
CA LEU A 177 -22.76 -26.95 5.07
C LEU A 177 -24.20 -26.86 5.57
N ARG A 178 -24.52 -25.82 6.36
CA ARG A 178 -25.87 -25.55 6.83
C ARG A 178 -26.84 -25.38 5.68
N GLN A 179 -26.44 -24.63 4.65
CA GLN A 179 -27.28 -24.38 3.48
C GLN A 179 -27.53 -25.67 2.67
N THR A 180 -26.49 -26.51 2.53
CA THR A 180 -26.63 -27.83 1.87
C THR A 180 -27.55 -28.76 2.64
N LEU A 181 -27.50 -28.79 3.98
CA LEU A 181 -28.37 -29.62 4.82
C LEU A 181 -29.83 -29.13 4.83
N ILE A 182 -30.07 -27.83 4.63
CA ILE A 182 -31.42 -27.29 4.56
C ILE A 182 -32.02 -27.53 3.16
N THR A 183 -31.20 -27.56 2.10
CA THR A 183 -31.66 -27.60 0.71
C THR A 183 -31.76 -29.05 0.18
N GLN A 184 -31.09 -30.04 0.80
CA GLN A 184 -31.26 -31.46 0.50
C GLN A 184 -32.19 -32.10 1.56
N PRO A 185 -33.45 -32.42 1.25
CA PRO A 185 -34.23 -33.25 2.13
C PRO A 185 -33.59 -34.63 2.20
N ILE A 186 -33.33 -35.09 3.43
CA ILE A 186 -32.89 -36.46 3.70
C ILE A 186 -34.02 -37.37 3.19
N THR A 187 -33.85 -37.88 1.97
CA THR A 187 -34.65 -38.97 1.46
C THR A 187 -34.14 -40.20 2.15
N GLY A 188 -34.88 -40.68 3.19
CA GLY A 188 -34.77 -42.01 3.80
C GLY A 188 -35.41 -43.08 2.91
#